data_1a945089329b5eac939e888d80c07985
#
_entry.id   1a945089329b5eac939e888d80c07985
#
_cell.length_a   1.000
_cell.length_b   1.000
_cell.length_c   1.000
_cell.angle_alpha   90.00
_cell.angle_beta   90.00
_cell.angle_gamma   90.00
#
_symmetry.space_group_name_H-M   'P 1'
#
loop_
_entity.id
_entity.type
_entity.pdbx_description
1 polymer ?
#
loop_
_entity_poly.entity_id
_entity_poly.type
_entity_poly.pdbx_seq_one_letter_code
_entity_poly.pdbx_strand_id
1 'polypeptide(L)'
;MSEESFTITDNRSGESVTVPIVDGTISSAALRELDKGMWFYDPAYMSTANCNSKITYIDGGNGILRYRGYPIEQLAEHSNFLEVCYLLLNGELPTEAEAEEWVHHITMHLSLIHI
;
A
#
# COMPACT_ATOMS: atom_id res chain seq x y z
N MET A 1 -0.99 14.90 -24.97
CA MET A 1 -2.07 14.40 -24.11
C MET A 1 -2.30 15.50 -23.09
N SER A 2 -3.55 15.97 -22.93
CA SER A 2 -3.85 16.93 -21.85
C SER A 2 -3.61 16.22 -20.53
N GLU A 3 -2.75 16.77 -19.69
CA GLU A 3 -2.57 16.25 -18.33
C GLU A 3 -3.89 16.43 -17.59
N GLU A 4 -4.47 15.33 -17.11
CA GLU A 4 -5.66 15.38 -16.28
C GLU A 4 -5.33 16.10 -14.98
N SER A 5 -6.15 17.07 -14.59
CA SER A 5 -5.87 17.89 -13.42
C SER A 5 -7.15 18.39 -12.76
N PHE A 6 -7.05 18.73 -11.50
CA PHE A 6 -8.06 19.50 -10.77
C PHE A 6 -7.55 20.91 -10.46
N THR A 7 -8.45 21.89 -10.49
CA THR A 7 -8.17 23.23 -9.98
C THR A 7 -8.94 23.44 -8.68
N ILE A 8 -8.21 23.79 -7.61
CA ILE A 8 -8.77 24.10 -6.31
C ILE A 8 -8.66 25.61 -6.11
N THR A 9 -9.76 26.24 -5.75
CA THR A 9 -9.83 27.71 -5.53
C THR A 9 -10.21 27.99 -4.08
N ASP A 10 -9.43 28.82 -3.39
CA ASP A 10 -9.81 29.38 -2.10
C ASP A 10 -10.71 30.61 -2.32
N ASN A 11 -11.99 30.46 -2.06
CA ASN A 11 -12.96 31.54 -2.23
C ASN A 11 -12.78 32.72 -1.25
N ARG A 12 -11.96 32.56 -0.22
CA ARG A 12 -11.65 33.65 0.76
C ARG A 12 -10.61 34.61 0.17
N SER A 13 -9.58 34.07 -0.49
CA SER A 13 -8.49 34.84 -1.10
C SER A 13 -8.66 35.04 -2.61
N GLY A 14 -9.39 34.17 -3.27
CA GLY A 14 -9.48 34.09 -4.73
C GLY A 14 -8.30 33.40 -5.41
N GLU A 15 -7.35 32.90 -4.63
CA GLU A 15 -6.19 32.15 -5.14
C GLU A 15 -6.59 30.75 -5.60
N SER A 16 -5.89 30.23 -6.62
CA SER A 16 -6.16 28.90 -7.17
C SER A 16 -4.86 28.15 -7.42
N VAL A 17 -4.90 26.82 -7.20
CA VAL A 17 -3.82 25.88 -7.54
C VAL A 17 -4.36 24.80 -8.47
N THR A 18 -3.58 24.44 -9.49
CA THR A 18 -3.88 23.32 -10.39
C THR A 18 -3.04 22.13 -10.00
N VAL A 19 -3.70 20.99 -9.73
CA VAL A 19 -3.08 19.77 -9.22
C VAL A 19 -3.21 18.66 -10.25
N PRO A 20 -2.12 18.02 -10.67
CA PRO A 20 -2.20 16.89 -11.59
C PRO A 20 -2.84 15.67 -10.90
N ILE A 21 -3.57 14.88 -11.71
CA ILE A 21 -4.10 13.59 -11.29
C ILE A 21 -3.03 12.55 -11.59
N VAL A 22 -2.59 11.82 -10.56
CA VAL A 22 -1.62 10.73 -10.67
C VAL A 22 -2.24 9.46 -10.07
N ASP A 23 -2.30 8.40 -10.84
CA ASP A 23 -2.90 7.11 -10.43
C ASP A 23 -4.30 7.26 -9.81
N GLY A 24 -5.14 8.14 -10.40
CA GLY A 24 -6.50 8.43 -9.91
C GLY A 24 -6.55 9.22 -8.60
N THR A 25 -5.43 9.78 -8.15
CA THR A 25 -5.32 10.57 -6.92
C THR A 25 -4.81 11.98 -7.18
N ILE A 26 -5.07 12.88 -6.24
CA ILE A 26 -4.48 14.23 -6.19
C ILE A 26 -3.66 14.39 -4.90
N SER A 27 -2.55 15.13 -4.99
CA SER A 27 -1.70 15.38 -3.82
C SER A 27 -2.38 16.34 -2.83
N SER A 28 -2.44 15.93 -1.56
CA SER A 28 -2.93 16.81 -0.49
C SER A 28 -1.99 18.00 -0.21
N ALA A 29 -0.74 17.93 -0.67
CA ALA A 29 0.20 19.04 -0.54
C ALA A 29 -0.27 20.32 -1.22
N ALA A 30 -1.01 20.20 -2.33
CA ALA A 30 -1.56 21.32 -3.08
C ALA A 30 -2.49 22.22 -2.24
N LEU A 31 -3.27 21.65 -1.32
CA LEU A 31 -4.11 22.45 -0.43
C LEU A 31 -3.27 23.35 0.48
N ARG A 32 -2.09 22.89 0.91
CA ARG A 32 -1.17 23.65 1.77
C ARG A 32 -0.42 24.75 1.03
N GLU A 33 -0.42 24.74 -0.30
CA GLU A 33 0.07 25.86 -1.11
C GLU A 33 -0.89 27.04 -1.01
N LEU A 34 -2.20 26.79 -0.96
CA LEU A 34 -3.22 27.81 -0.76
C LEU A 34 -3.31 28.28 0.70
N ASP A 35 -3.32 27.34 1.65
CA ASP A 35 -3.43 27.65 3.06
C ASP A 35 -2.67 26.62 3.90
N LYS A 36 -1.58 27.04 4.56
CA LYS A 36 -0.72 26.20 5.41
C LYS A 36 -1.44 25.62 6.63
N GLY A 37 -2.56 26.22 7.04
CA GLY A 37 -3.38 25.80 8.18
C GLY A 37 -4.46 24.79 7.82
N MET A 38 -4.69 24.50 6.53
CA MET A 38 -5.74 23.60 6.10
C MET A 38 -5.29 22.14 6.08
N TRP A 39 -6.21 21.25 6.48
CA TRP A 39 -6.04 19.81 6.52
C TRP A 39 -7.27 19.12 5.93
N PHE A 40 -7.07 17.97 5.31
CA PHE A 40 -8.17 17.08 4.92
C PHE A 40 -8.65 16.31 6.16
N TYR A 41 -9.95 16.35 6.41
CA TYR A 41 -10.59 15.58 7.47
C TYR A 41 -11.36 14.40 6.87
N ASP A 42 -10.81 13.21 7.02
CA ASP A 42 -11.39 11.93 6.56
C ASP A 42 -11.24 10.89 7.67
N PRO A 43 -12.16 10.86 8.66
CA PRO A 43 -12.01 10.05 9.87
C PRO A 43 -12.01 8.55 9.63
N ALA A 44 -12.56 8.09 8.51
CA ALA A 44 -12.68 6.68 8.18
C ALA A 44 -11.79 6.26 7.00
N TYR A 45 -10.95 7.14 6.49
CA TYR A 45 -10.14 6.91 5.28
C TYR A 45 -10.97 6.42 4.07
N MET A 46 -12.20 6.92 3.95
CA MET A 46 -13.13 6.50 2.90
C MET A 46 -12.79 7.07 1.52
N SER A 47 -12.13 8.22 1.48
CA SER A 47 -11.81 8.97 0.26
C SER A 47 -10.36 9.42 0.16
N THR A 48 -9.52 9.12 1.15
CA THR A 48 -8.10 9.46 1.14
C THR A 48 -7.23 8.22 1.06
N ALA A 49 -6.17 8.28 0.23
CA ALA A 49 -5.12 7.27 0.16
C ALA A 49 -3.89 7.80 0.92
N ASN A 50 -3.35 7.01 1.86
CA ASN A 50 -2.24 7.41 2.72
C ASN A 50 -0.88 6.87 2.27
N CYS A 51 -0.86 5.85 1.41
CA CYS A 51 0.37 5.28 0.87
C CYS A 51 0.13 4.58 -0.46
N ASN A 52 1.20 4.41 -1.22
CA ASN A 52 1.25 3.51 -2.37
C ASN A 52 1.87 2.19 -1.92
N SER A 53 1.18 1.08 -2.15
CA SER A 53 1.64 -0.26 -1.77
C SER A 53 1.66 -1.20 -2.97
N LYS A 54 2.74 -1.97 -3.10
CA LYS A 54 2.90 -3.06 -4.08
C LYS A 54 2.69 -4.45 -3.43
N ILE A 55 2.29 -4.49 -2.17
CA ILE A 55 2.18 -5.74 -1.40
C ILE A 55 0.84 -6.41 -1.68
N THR A 56 -0.26 -5.65 -1.55
CA THR A 56 -1.61 -6.20 -1.62
C THR A 56 -2.41 -5.51 -2.71
N TYR A 57 -3.11 -6.31 -3.51
CA TYR A 57 -4.16 -5.85 -4.42
C TYR A 57 -5.50 -6.43 -3.99
N ILE A 58 -6.51 -5.56 -3.82
CA ILE A 58 -7.85 -5.93 -3.41
C ILE A 58 -8.86 -5.34 -4.41
N ASP A 59 -9.69 -6.21 -4.97
CA ASP A 59 -10.89 -5.82 -5.71
C ASP A 59 -12.10 -6.51 -5.06
N GLY A 60 -12.71 -5.82 -4.11
CA GLY A 60 -13.84 -6.35 -3.35
C GLY A 60 -15.08 -6.59 -4.19
N GLY A 61 -15.27 -5.82 -5.28
CA GLY A 61 -16.40 -5.99 -6.19
C GLY A 61 -16.38 -7.31 -6.94
N ASN A 62 -15.20 -7.77 -7.33
CA ASN A 62 -14.97 -9.03 -8.05
C ASN A 62 -14.45 -10.16 -7.14
N GLY A 63 -14.26 -9.90 -5.84
CA GLY A 63 -13.78 -10.91 -4.89
C GLY A 63 -12.31 -11.30 -5.13
N ILE A 64 -11.47 -10.38 -5.63
CA ILE A 64 -10.07 -10.65 -5.95
C ILE A 64 -9.17 -10.12 -4.85
N LEU A 65 -8.31 -10.99 -4.31
CA LEU A 65 -7.23 -10.65 -3.41
C LEU A 65 -5.91 -11.24 -3.92
N ARG A 66 -4.87 -10.42 -3.97
CA ARG A 66 -3.53 -10.87 -4.36
C ARG A 66 -2.49 -10.31 -3.41
N TYR A 67 -1.49 -11.15 -3.08
CA TYR A 67 -0.29 -10.76 -2.36
C TYR A 67 0.91 -10.82 -3.31
N ARG A 68 1.59 -9.67 -3.52
CA ARG A 68 2.71 -9.56 -4.47
C ARG A 68 2.40 -10.10 -5.87
N GLY A 69 1.11 -10.08 -6.28
CA GLY A 69 0.65 -10.60 -7.55
C GLY A 69 0.11 -12.04 -7.51
N TYR A 70 0.40 -12.81 -6.46
CA TYR A 70 -0.08 -14.18 -6.29
C TYR A 70 -1.53 -14.19 -5.78
N PRO A 71 -2.44 -14.92 -6.43
CA PRO A 71 -3.82 -15.08 -5.96
C PRO A 71 -3.86 -15.72 -4.57
N ILE A 72 -4.77 -15.23 -3.71
CA ILE A 72 -4.86 -15.74 -2.33
C ILE A 72 -5.21 -17.23 -2.28
N GLU A 73 -6.00 -17.72 -3.24
CA GLU A 73 -6.41 -19.12 -3.33
C GLU A 73 -5.19 -20.02 -3.50
N GLN A 74 -4.24 -19.64 -4.36
CA GLN A 74 -3.01 -20.41 -4.57
C GLN A 74 -2.15 -20.43 -3.31
N LEU A 75 -2.02 -19.29 -2.62
CA LEU A 75 -1.25 -19.22 -1.40
C LEU A 75 -1.89 -20.03 -0.28
N ALA A 76 -3.23 -20.06 -0.20
CA ALA A 76 -3.94 -20.83 0.82
C ALA A 76 -3.81 -22.35 0.60
N GLU A 77 -3.77 -22.81 -0.66
CA GLU A 77 -3.69 -24.22 -1.00
C GLU A 77 -2.25 -24.77 -1.00
N HIS A 78 -1.26 -23.96 -1.40
CA HIS A 78 0.08 -24.44 -1.74
C HIS A 78 1.21 -23.84 -0.91
N SER A 79 0.92 -22.86 -0.04
CA SER A 79 1.94 -22.20 0.77
C SER A 79 1.62 -22.29 2.26
N ASN A 80 2.67 -22.26 3.06
CA ASN A 80 2.55 -22.16 4.52
C ASN A 80 2.73 -20.70 5.00
N PHE A 81 2.46 -20.45 6.27
CA PHE A 81 2.52 -19.12 6.88
C PHE A 81 3.89 -18.44 6.68
N LEU A 82 4.99 -19.18 6.88
CA LEU A 82 6.33 -18.60 6.79
C LEU A 82 6.74 -18.28 5.36
N GLU A 83 6.31 -19.07 4.38
CA GLU A 83 6.48 -18.76 2.95
C GLU A 83 5.74 -17.51 2.55
N VAL A 84 4.50 -17.33 3.03
CA VAL A 84 3.75 -16.10 2.79
C VAL A 84 4.41 -14.90 3.45
N CYS A 85 4.94 -15.04 4.67
CA CYS A 85 5.73 -13.97 5.31
C CYS A 85 6.95 -13.59 4.46
N TYR A 86 7.68 -14.58 3.94
CA TYR A 86 8.82 -14.35 3.05
C TYR A 86 8.39 -13.59 1.80
N LEU A 87 7.30 -14.05 1.14
CA LEU A 87 6.73 -13.39 -0.05
C LEU A 87 6.41 -11.92 0.20
N LEU A 88 5.73 -11.61 1.30
CA LEU A 88 5.34 -10.23 1.60
C LEU A 88 6.54 -9.31 1.81
N LEU A 89 7.61 -9.81 2.43
CA LEU A 89 8.83 -9.05 2.71
C LEU A 89 9.73 -8.94 1.48
N ASN A 90 9.95 -10.03 0.76
CA ASN A 90 10.93 -10.11 -0.32
C ASN A 90 10.34 -9.89 -1.72
N GLY A 91 9.03 -10.11 -1.89
CA GLY A 91 8.32 -9.84 -3.15
C GLY A 91 8.10 -11.06 -4.04
N GLU A 92 8.81 -12.16 -3.80
CA GLU A 92 8.70 -13.44 -4.50
C GLU A 92 8.62 -14.59 -3.49
N LEU A 93 8.04 -15.73 -3.90
CA LEU A 93 8.06 -16.94 -3.08
C LEU A 93 9.49 -17.47 -2.96
N PRO A 94 9.86 -18.04 -1.78
CA PRO A 94 11.19 -18.59 -1.60
C PRO A 94 11.39 -19.85 -2.45
N THR A 95 12.61 -20.05 -2.90
CA THR A 95 13.09 -21.37 -3.34
C THR A 95 13.16 -22.33 -2.13
N GLU A 96 13.28 -23.64 -2.38
CA GLU A 96 13.38 -24.63 -1.30
C GLU A 96 14.51 -24.32 -0.30
N ALA A 97 15.68 -23.94 -0.81
CA ALA A 97 16.84 -23.59 0.02
C ALA A 97 16.61 -22.30 0.84
N GLU A 98 16.02 -21.29 0.24
CA GLU A 98 15.65 -20.03 0.93
C GLU A 98 14.58 -20.26 1.99
N ALA A 99 13.60 -21.14 1.71
CA ALA A 99 12.57 -21.51 2.68
C ALA A 99 13.16 -22.22 3.91
N GLU A 100 14.09 -23.16 3.71
CA GLU A 100 14.78 -23.84 4.79
C GLU A 100 15.60 -22.86 5.67
N GLU A 101 16.37 -21.98 5.04
CA GLU A 101 17.15 -20.95 5.74
C GLU A 101 16.24 -19.98 6.50
N TRP A 102 15.15 -19.53 5.86
CA TRP A 102 14.16 -18.63 6.45
C TRP A 102 13.49 -19.24 7.68
N VAL A 103 13.02 -20.49 7.58
CA VAL A 103 12.40 -21.22 8.69
C VAL A 103 13.39 -21.38 9.85
N HIS A 104 14.64 -21.76 9.54
CA HIS A 104 15.69 -21.89 10.54
C HIS A 104 15.95 -20.54 11.25
N HIS A 105 16.10 -19.47 10.47
CA HIS A 105 16.34 -18.13 11.01
C HIS A 105 15.23 -17.66 11.93
N ILE A 106 13.97 -17.76 11.50
CA ILE A 106 12.81 -17.39 12.32
C ILE A 106 12.74 -18.24 13.60
N THR A 107 12.90 -19.56 13.48
CA THR A 107 12.80 -20.50 14.61
C THR A 107 13.85 -20.20 15.67
N MET A 108 15.08 -19.87 15.28
CA MET A 108 16.17 -19.57 16.20
C MET A 108 15.99 -18.22 16.93
N HIS A 109 15.12 -17.33 16.43
CA HIS A 109 14.84 -16.02 17.02
C HIS A 109 13.50 -15.94 17.77
N LEU A 110 12.70 -17.01 17.80
CA LEU A 110 11.39 -17.02 18.48
C LEU A 110 11.47 -17.08 20.02
N SER A 111 12.61 -17.44 20.60
CA SER A 111 12.75 -17.57 22.04
C SER A 111 13.99 -16.87 22.57
N LEU A 112 13.76 -15.90 23.46
CA LEU A 112 14.83 -15.26 24.24
C LEU A 112 15.31 -16.14 25.42
N ILE A 113 14.60 -17.23 25.73
CA ILE A 113 14.92 -18.13 26.87
C ILE A 113 16.17 -18.97 26.58
N HIS A 114 16.51 -19.16 25.33
CA HIS A 114 17.65 -19.96 24.91
C HIS A 114 18.91 -19.13 24.58
N ILE A 115 18.86 -17.84 24.87
CA ILE A 115 20.03 -16.97 24.89
C ILE A 115 20.55 -16.89 26.36
#